data_d4a6f6aa2ba734ee79918daf5e5e22fa
#
_entry.id   d4a6f6aa2ba734ee79918daf5e5e22fa
#
_cell.length_a   1.000
_cell.length_b   1.000
_cell.length_c   1.000
_cell.angle_alpha   90.00
_cell.angle_beta   90.00
_cell.angle_gamma   90.00
#
_symmetry.space_group_name_H-M   'P 1'
#
loop_
_entity.id
_entity.type
_entity.pdbx_description
1 polymer ?
#
loop_
_entity_poly.entity_id
_entity_poly.type
_entity_poly.pdbx_seq_one_letter_code
_entity_poly.pdbx_strand_id
1 'polypeptide(L)'
;MLLLNGDFIEQMQKLKDEGKQIDSVVTDPPYHLTSIVERYGKEGSAPAKDKDGLYQRQARGFMGKEWDGGDIAFRTDTWKLAYDLLKPGGYLLAFSASRNYHRMAVAIEDAGFEIRDQITVSYTHLTLPTKA
;
A
#
# COMPACT_ATOMS: atom_id res chain seq x y z
N MET A 1 8.97 19.69 -12.38
CA MET A 1 8.55 18.52 -11.60
C MET A 1 9.40 18.44 -10.35
N LEU A 2 8.79 18.23 -9.19
CA LEU A 2 9.50 18.05 -7.93
C LEU A 2 9.59 16.57 -7.61
N LEU A 3 10.80 16.07 -7.40
CA LEU A 3 11.06 14.69 -6.99
C LEU A 3 11.62 14.70 -5.57
N LEU A 4 10.92 14.04 -4.66
CA LEU A 4 11.32 13.90 -3.26
C LEU A 4 11.72 12.45 -3.00
N ASN A 5 12.92 12.24 -2.50
CA ASN A 5 13.42 10.93 -2.12
C ASN A 5 13.38 10.79 -0.59
N GLY A 6 12.79 9.72 -0.11
CA GLY A 6 12.70 9.45 1.33
C GLY A 6 11.39 8.79 1.71
N ASP A 7 11.18 8.65 3.01
CA ASP A 7 9.93 8.14 3.55
C ASP A 7 8.77 9.08 3.21
N PHE A 8 7.67 8.53 2.68
CA PHE A 8 6.59 9.35 2.18
C PHE A 8 5.83 10.09 3.30
N ILE A 9 5.74 9.53 4.49
CA ILE A 9 5.12 10.20 5.65
C ILE A 9 5.93 11.45 6.01
N GLU A 10 7.24 11.31 6.09
CA GLU A 10 8.12 12.44 6.38
C GLU A 10 8.03 13.51 5.30
N GLN A 11 8.02 13.10 4.03
CA GLN A 11 7.93 14.03 2.91
C GLN A 11 6.56 14.73 2.87
N MET A 12 5.47 14.02 3.11
CA MET A 12 4.14 14.62 3.20
C MET A 12 4.03 15.61 4.37
N GLN A 13 4.59 15.26 5.53
CA GLN A 13 4.60 16.15 6.68
C GLN A 13 5.38 17.43 6.38
N LYS A 14 6.52 17.30 5.72
CA LYS A 14 7.32 18.44 5.31
C LYS A 14 6.56 19.36 4.35
N LEU A 15 5.90 18.80 3.33
CA LEU A 15 5.09 19.57 2.41
C LEU A 15 3.95 20.30 3.13
N LYS A 16 3.31 19.64 4.08
CA LYS A 16 2.26 20.22 4.90
C LYS A 16 2.80 21.39 5.74
N ASP A 17 3.95 21.22 6.38
CA ASP A 17 4.58 22.25 7.21
C ASP A 17 4.99 23.47 6.36
N GLU A 18 5.33 23.25 5.11
CA GLU A 18 5.64 24.31 4.15
C GLU A 18 4.38 25.00 3.56
N GLY A 19 3.18 24.56 3.97
CA GLY A 19 1.93 25.13 3.46
C GLY A 19 1.60 24.74 2.03
N LYS A 20 2.21 23.67 1.50
CA LYS A 20 1.93 23.19 0.14
C LYS A 20 0.57 22.53 0.05
N GLN A 21 -0.06 22.66 -1.09
CA GLN A 21 -1.30 21.98 -1.44
C GLN A 21 -1.14 21.26 -2.77
N ILE A 22 -1.81 20.11 -2.89
CA ILE A 22 -1.75 19.28 -4.09
C ILE A 22 -3.15 19.04 -4.66
N ASP A 23 -3.22 18.80 -5.95
CA ASP A 23 -4.49 18.66 -6.66
C ASP A 23 -5.06 17.24 -6.54
N SER A 24 -4.19 16.24 -6.55
CA SER A 24 -4.58 14.84 -6.45
C SER A 24 -3.47 14.00 -5.84
N VAL A 25 -3.84 12.85 -5.28
CA VAL A 25 -2.92 11.83 -4.80
C VAL A 25 -3.18 10.54 -5.55
N VAL A 26 -2.14 9.96 -6.12
CA VAL A 26 -2.19 8.62 -6.72
C VAL A 26 -1.08 7.81 -6.07
N THR A 27 -1.43 6.73 -5.42
CA THR A 27 -0.46 5.97 -4.62
C THR A 27 -0.70 4.47 -4.68
N ASP A 28 0.39 3.75 -4.62
CA ASP A 28 0.42 2.29 -4.49
C ASP A 28 1.10 1.95 -3.14
N PRO A 29 0.34 2.02 -2.03
CA PRO A 29 0.91 1.82 -0.71
C PRO A 29 1.21 0.34 -0.45
N PRO A 30 2.00 0.02 0.58
CA PRO A 30 2.21 -1.36 0.99
C PRO A 30 0.89 -2.07 1.31
N TYR A 31 0.70 -3.28 0.79
CA TYR A 31 -0.58 -3.99 0.93
C TYR A 31 -0.74 -4.74 2.25
N HIS A 32 0.30 -4.82 3.06
CA HIS A 32 0.27 -5.50 4.34
C HIS A 32 -0.32 -6.92 4.25
N LEU A 33 0.32 -7.77 3.49
CA LEU A 33 -0.10 -9.15 3.30
C LEU A 33 0.28 -10.01 4.51
N THR A 34 -0.38 -9.77 5.64
CA THR A 34 -0.10 -10.41 6.93
C THR A 34 -0.11 -11.92 6.89
N SER A 35 -0.96 -12.52 6.08
CA SER A 35 -1.03 -13.97 5.97
C SER A 35 0.28 -14.58 5.47
N ILE A 36 1.03 -13.85 4.67
CA ILE A 36 2.35 -14.28 4.21
C ILE A 36 3.38 -14.03 5.29
N VAL A 37 3.35 -12.85 5.90
CA VAL A 37 4.28 -12.48 6.97
C VAL A 37 4.09 -13.37 8.20
N GLU A 38 2.86 -13.62 8.61
CA GLU A 38 2.55 -14.49 9.75
C GLU A 38 2.94 -15.95 9.51
N ARG A 39 2.79 -16.41 8.28
CA ARG A 39 3.09 -17.80 7.94
C ARG A 39 4.59 -18.08 7.82
N TYR A 40 5.34 -17.13 7.29
CA TYR A 40 6.74 -17.35 6.95
C TYR A 40 7.73 -16.42 7.64
N GLY A 41 7.25 -15.35 8.28
CA GLY A 41 8.08 -14.30 8.87
C GLY A 41 8.21 -14.33 10.38
N LYS A 42 7.72 -15.39 11.06
CA LYS A 42 7.86 -15.49 12.51
C LYS A 42 9.31 -15.70 12.90
N GLU A 43 9.74 -14.99 13.93
CA GLU A 43 11.05 -15.18 14.53
C GLU A 43 11.20 -16.66 14.93
N GLY A 44 12.28 -17.31 14.49
CA GLY A 44 12.51 -18.72 14.72
C GLY A 44 11.83 -19.67 13.75
N SER A 45 11.08 -19.19 12.76
CA SER A 45 10.60 -20.06 11.69
C SER A 45 11.80 -20.55 10.86
N ALA A 46 11.81 -21.86 10.60
CA ALA A 46 12.87 -22.43 9.77
C ALA A 46 12.89 -21.72 8.41
N PRO A 47 14.06 -21.35 7.91
CA PRO A 47 14.15 -20.79 6.58
C PRO A 47 13.58 -21.80 5.60
N ALA A 48 12.70 -21.34 4.74
CA ALA A 48 12.15 -22.15 3.68
C ALA A 48 13.32 -22.65 2.83
N LYS A 49 13.55 -23.94 2.87
CA LYS A 49 14.61 -24.58 2.12
C LYS A 49 14.13 -24.83 0.70
N ASP A 50 14.03 -23.79 -0.06
CA ASP A 50 13.88 -23.95 -1.48
C ASP A 50 15.17 -23.52 -2.18
N LYS A 51 15.56 -24.29 -3.18
CA LYS A 51 16.78 -24.03 -3.94
C LYS A 51 16.78 -22.65 -4.61
N ASP A 52 15.61 -22.10 -4.84
CA ASP A 52 15.44 -20.84 -5.55
C ASP A 52 15.19 -19.61 -4.63
N GLY A 53 15.12 -19.82 -3.33
CA GLY A 53 14.91 -18.75 -2.36
C GLY A 53 13.56 -18.03 -2.48
N LEU A 54 12.62 -18.59 -3.21
CA LEU A 54 11.31 -17.99 -3.50
C LEU A 54 10.50 -17.78 -2.22
N TYR A 55 10.52 -18.77 -1.34
CA TYR A 55 9.80 -18.71 -0.06
C TYR A 55 10.45 -17.75 0.93
N GLN A 56 11.75 -17.56 0.87
CA GLN A 56 12.43 -16.56 1.66
C GLN A 56 11.99 -15.13 1.31
N ARG A 57 11.69 -14.88 0.04
CA ARG A 57 11.17 -13.58 -0.41
C ARG A 57 9.77 -13.30 0.12
N GLN A 58 8.95 -14.33 0.20
CA GLN A 58 7.58 -14.22 0.71
C GLN A 58 7.53 -13.95 2.22
N ALA A 59 8.52 -14.46 2.96
CA ALA A 59 8.59 -14.26 4.39
C ALA A 59 8.88 -12.81 4.81
N ARG A 60 9.47 -12.02 3.92
CA ARG A 60 9.87 -10.62 4.18
C ARG A 60 9.03 -9.59 3.44
N GLY A 61 7.85 -9.98 2.91
CA GLY A 61 7.04 -9.11 2.08
C GLY A 61 7.36 -9.26 0.59
N PHE A 62 6.72 -8.43 -0.22
CA PHE A 62 6.87 -8.50 -1.68
C PHE A 62 8.32 -8.21 -2.11
N MET A 63 8.89 -9.08 -2.93
CA MET A 63 10.28 -8.99 -3.39
C MET A 63 11.33 -8.92 -2.26
N GLY A 64 11.04 -9.48 -1.09
CA GLY A 64 11.96 -9.46 0.05
C GLY A 64 12.07 -8.12 0.76
N LYS A 65 11.16 -7.20 0.51
CA LYS A 65 11.15 -5.88 1.13
C LYS A 65 10.28 -5.88 2.39
N GLU A 66 10.82 -5.44 3.49
CA GLU A 66 10.09 -5.37 4.76
C GLU A 66 8.96 -4.32 4.75
N TRP A 67 9.09 -3.30 3.92
CA TRP A 67 8.09 -2.23 3.83
C TRP A 67 6.69 -2.71 3.44
N ASP A 68 6.58 -3.81 2.69
CA ASP A 68 5.30 -4.37 2.27
C ASP A 68 4.59 -5.15 3.39
N GLY A 69 5.27 -5.43 4.48
CA GLY A 69 4.70 -6.06 5.67
C GLY A 69 4.15 -5.07 6.71
N GLY A 70 4.30 -3.77 6.51
CA GLY A 70 3.82 -2.75 7.43
C GLY A 70 2.34 -2.45 7.29
N ASP A 71 1.73 -1.91 8.33
CA ASP A 71 0.31 -1.58 8.43
C ASP A 71 -0.03 -0.14 7.99
N ILE A 72 0.91 0.53 7.38
CA ILE A 72 0.83 1.97 7.09
C ILE A 72 -0.41 2.36 6.29
N ALA A 73 -0.85 1.51 5.37
CA ALA A 73 -2.05 1.74 4.56
C ALA A 73 -3.35 1.58 5.34
N PHE A 74 -3.31 1.01 6.55
CA PHE A 74 -4.48 0.82 7.41
C PHE A 74 -4.56 1.83 8.55
N ARG A 75 -3.62 2.77 8.59
CA ARG A 75 -3.55 3.80 9.61
C ARG A 75 -4.25 5.06 9.16
N THR A 76 -5.20 5.50 9.93
CA THR A 76 -5.95 6.73 9.65
C THR A 76 -5.05 7.96 9.57
N ASP A 77 -4.01 8.04 10.41
CA ASP A 77 -3.08 9.18 10.43
C ASP A 77 -2.30 9.33 9.12
N THR A 78 -1.97 8.22 8.46
CA THR A 78 -1.36 8.24 7.13
C THR A 78 -2.24 8.98 6.12
N TRP A 79 -3.49 8.60 6.05
CA TRP A 79 -4.44 9.19 5.11
C TRP A 79 -4.88 10.59 5.51
N LYS A 80 -4.81 10.90 6.80
CA LYS A 80 -5.07 12.26 7.29
C LYS A 80 -4.03 13.25 6.76
N LEU A 81 -2.77 12.87 6.65
CA LEU A 81 -1.74 13.70 6.01
C LEU A 81 -2.08 13.97 4.55
N ALA A 82 -2.47 12.95 3.81
CA ALA A 82 -2.89 13.10 2.42
C ALA A 82 -4.12 14.01 2.30
N TYR A 83 -5.09 13.83 3.18
CA TYR A 83 -6.28 14.67 3.23
C TYR A 83 -5.94 16.15 3.45
N ASP A 84 -5.06 16.42 4.40
CA ASP A 84 -4.67 17.80 4.75
C ASP A 84 -3.87 18.48 3.63
N LEU A 85 -3.15 17.71 2.82
CA LEU A 85 -2.41 18.22 1.67
C LEU A 85 -3.27 18.48 0.45
N LEU A 86 -4.37 17.75 0.29
CA LEU A 86 -5.23 17.91 -0.87
C LEU A 86 -6.03 19.21 -0.79
N LYS A 87 -6.13 19.87 -1.93
CA LYS A 87 -7.06 20.97 -2.10
C LYS A 87 -8.50 20.48 -1.93
N PRO A 88 -9.42 21.33 -1.48
CA PRO A 88 -10.84 20.99 -1.47
C PRO A 88 -11.31 20.50 -2.85
N GLY A 89 -12.00 19.36 -2.86
CA GLY A 89 -12.42 18.72 -4.10
C GLY A 89 -11.36 17.87 -4.79
N GLY A 90 -10.17 17.75 -4.21
CA GLY A 90 -9.12 16.90 -4.75
C GLY A 90 -9.43 15.41 -4.60
N TYR A 91 -8.87 14.60 -5.48
CA TYR A 91 -9.10 13.16 -5.54
C TYR A 91 -7.91 12.37 -5.03
N LEU A 92 -8.22 11.27 -4.36
CA LEU A 92 -7.27 10.25 -3.96
C LEU A 92 -7.57 8.96 -4.71
N LEU A 93 -6.56 8.41 -5.40
CA LEU A 93 -6.59 7.06 -5.94
C LEU A 93 -5.54 6.23 -5.21
N ALA A 94 -5.98 5.16 -4.56
CA ALA A 94 -5.09 4.28 -3.84
C ALA A 94 -5.30 2.83 -4.28
N PHE A 95 -4.22 2.18 -4.68
CA PHE A 95 -4.25 0.76 -5.01
C PHE A 95 -4.26 -0.10 -3.75
N SER A 96 -4.89 -1.27 -3.84
CA SER A 96 -4.92 -2.20 -2.73
C SER A 96 -5.16 -3.64 -3.21
N ALA A 97 -4.93 -4.59 -2.32
CA ALA A 97 -5.18 -5.99 -2.60
C ALA A 97 -6.64 -6.36 -2.30
N SER A 98 -7.17 -7.32 -3.04
CA SER A 98 -8.54 -7.81 -2.88
C SER A 98 -8.84 -8.39 -1.50
N ARG A 99 -7.81 -8.86 -0.80
CA ARG A 99 -7.97 -9.48 0.52
C ARG A 99 -8.27 -8.49 1.64
N ASN A 100 -7.73 -7.28 1.55
CA ASN A 100 -7.73 -6.34 2.67
C ASN A 100 -8.02 -4.89 2.28
N TYR A 101 -8.46 -4.64 1.05
CA TYR A 101 -8.78 -3.27 0.60
C TYR A 101 -9.83 -2.60 1.48
N HIS A 102 -10.74 -3.38 2.07
CA HIS A 102 -11.78 -2.85 2.95
C HIS A 102 -11.21 -2.15 4.18
N ARG A 103 -10.08 -2.64 4.72
CA ARG A 103 -9.41 -2.01 5.86
C ARG A 103 -8.78 -0.68 5.48
N MET A 104 -8.19 -0.62 4.30
CA MET A 104 -7.65 0.63 3.77
C MET A 104 -8.78 1.64 3.50
N ALA A 105 -9.88 1.19 2.92
CA ALA A 105 -11.03 2.04 2.66
C ALA A 105 -11.60 2.65 3.95
N VAL A 106 -11.71 1.86 5.02
CA VAL A 106 -12.15 2.37 6.33
C VAL A 106 -11.17 3.42 6.86
N ALA A 107 -9.87 3.17 6.78
CA ALA A 107 -8.84 4.12 7.24
C ALA A 107 -8.90 5.43 6.44
N ILE A 108 -9.13 5.36 5.15
CA ILE A 108 -9.28 6.52 4.26
C ILE A 108 -10.54 7.31 4.63
N GLU A 109 -11.65 6.62 4.83
CA GLU A 109 -12.92 7.25 5.21
C GLU A 109 -12.82 7.91 6.59
N ASP A 110 -12.21 7.23 7.56
CA ASP A 110 -11.98 7.77 8.91
C ASP A 110 -11.07 9.01 8.89
N ALA A 111 -10.21 9.14 7.89
CA ALA A 111 -9.37 10.32 7.71
C ALA A 111 -10.15 11.54 7.20
N GLY A 112 -11.38 11.35 6.73
CA GLY A 112 -12.25 12.43 6.28
C GLY A 112 -12.63 12.37 4.80
N PHE A 113 -12.13 11.41 4.05
CA PHE A 113 -12.48 11.24 2.64
C PHE A 113 -13.88 10.66 2.47
N GLU A 114 -14.51 11.02 1.38
CA GLU A 114 -15.73 10.34 0.90
C GLU A 114 -15.33 9.30 -0.13
N ILE A 115 -15.66 8.03 0.15
CA ILE A 115 -15.43 6.96 -0.82
C ILE A 115 -16.44 7.10 -1.96
N ARG A 116 -15.93 7.29 -3.17
CA ARG A 116 -16.77 7.51 -4.36
C ARG A 116 -16.99 6.24 -5.15
N ASP A 117 -15.94 5.47 -5.37
CA ASP A 117 -16.02 4.29 -6.22
C ASP A 117 -14.87 3.33 -5.95
N GLN A 118 -15.03 2.12 -6.45
CA GLN A 118 -14.00 1.09 -6.45
C GLN A 118 -13.84 0.56 -7.86
N ILE A 119 -12.62 0.66 -8.39
CA ILE A 119 -12.29 0.16 -9.71
C ILE A 119 -11.60 -1.20 -9.54
N THR A 120 -12.27 -2.25 -9.95
CA THR A 120 -11.73 -3.60 -9.89
C THR A 120 -11.05 -3.94 -11.20
N VAL A 121 -9.79 -4.36 -11.10
CA VAL A 121 -9.05 -4.85 -12.25
C VAL A 121 -9.00 -6.37 -12.17
N SER A 122 -9.50 -7.03 -13.19
CA SER A 122 -9.48 -8.48 -13.31
C SER A 122 -8.59 -8.90 -14.46
N TYR A 123 -7.67 -9.79 -14.18
CA TYR A 123 -6.70 -10.30 -15.16
C TYR A 123 -7.12 -11.66 -15.69
N THR A 124 -8.35 -11.79 -16.09
CA THR A 124 -8.84 -13.07 -16.63
C THR A 124 -8.05 -13.56 -17.83
N HIS A 125 -7.47 -12.65 -18.56
CA HIS A 125 -6.58 -12.99 -19.67
C HIS A 125 -5.29 -13.69 -19.22
N LEU A 126 -4.95 -13.61 -17.96
CA LEU A 126 -3.83 -14.34 -17.41
C LEU A 126 -4.09 -15.83 -17.34
N THR A 127 -5.32 -16.21 -17.46
CA THR A 127 -5.67 -17.60 -17.58
C THR A 127 -5.54 -18.09 -19.00
N LEU A 128 -5.02 -17.29 -19.88
CA LEU A 128 -4.73 -17.73 -21.18
C LEU A 128 -3.94 -19.00 -21.11
N PRO A 129 -4.46 -19.95 -21.76
CA PRO A 129 -3.81 -21.17 -21.87
C PRO A 129 -2.56 -20.94 -22.62
N THR A 130 -1.70 -20.81 -21.90
CA THR A 130 -0.50 -20.71 -22.44
C THR A 130 -0.11 -21.91 -23.08
N LYS A 131 -0.84 -22.74 -23.11
CA LYS A 131 -0.57 -23.65 -23.81
C LYS A 131 -1.30 -24.52 -23.89
N ALA A 132 -1.40 -24.52 -24.45
CA ALA A 132 -2.14 -25.61 -24.89
C ALA A 132 -1.61 -26.90 -24.44
#